data_a523461dc9ab002bc00f9af23253ddec
#
_entry.id   a523461dc9ab002bc00f9af23253ddec
#
_cell.length_a   1.000
_cell.length_b   1.000
_cell.length_c   1.000
_cell.angle_alpha   90.00
_cell.angle_beta   90.00
_cell.angle_gamma   90.00
#
_symmetry.space_group_name_H-M   'P 1'
#
loop_
_entity.id
_entity.type
_entity.pdbx_description
1 polymer ?
#
loop_
_entity_poly.entity_id
_entity_poly.type
_entity_poly.pdbx_seq_one_letter_code
_entity_poly.pdbx_strand_id
1 'polypeptide(L)'
;MKWINHIAIAGATTAIVAPTLVPVAVAGCTAPDWLEWLYKFVTGNKIRHRGATHYLSAWVLGLVFCLTLYDFHHIGAAFFYGGLTHIMADSFTVMGVPLSPWSDTRFHLFGGRLRTGESGEYLISWGIVGICILVGSFFSSYGGWYPFFYDWAGYYESGMIDASEWKANRFRLI
;
A
#
# COMPACT_ATOMS: atom_id res chain seq x y z
N MET A 1 -9.77 -7.75 4.41
CA MET A 1 -10.82 -6.73 4.16
C MET A 1 -11.24 -6.76 2.69
N LYS A 2 -12.27 -5.97 2.26
CA LYS A 2 -12.59 -5.83 0.82
C LYS A 2 -11.56 -4.94 0.12
N TRP A 3 -11.29 -5.20 -1.15
CA TRP A 3 -10.29 -4.45 -1.95
C TRP A 3 -10.49 -2.93 -1.93
N ILE A 4 -11.75 -2.48 -2.00
CA ILE A 4 -12.06 -1.04 -1.97
C ILE A 4 -11.52 -0.36 -0.71
N ASN A 5 -11.57 -1.04 0.44
CA ASN A 5 -11.08 -0.52 1.71
C ASN A 5 -9.56 -0.48 1.75
N HIS A 6 -8.88 -1.50 1.21
CA HIS A 6 -7.41 -1.49 1.07
C HIS A 6 -6.95 -0.34 0.18
N ILE A 7 -7.58 -0.18 -0.99
CA ILE A 7 -7.27 0.89 -1.94
C ILE A 7 -7.50 2.26 -1.31
N ALA A 8 -8.62 2.45 -0.60
CA ALA A 8 -8.94 3.71 0.06
C ALA A 8 -7.91 4.07 1.13
N ILE A 9 -7.51 3.12 1.98
CA ILE A 9 -6.50 3.33 3.02
C ILE A 9 -5.14 3.65 2.40
N ALA A 10 -4.64 2.81 1.48
CA ALA A 10 -3.35 3.02 0.85
C ALA A 10 -3.28 4.34 0.09
N GLY A 11 -4.32 4.65 -0.70
CA GLY A 11 -4.41 5.90 -1.45
C GLY A 11 -4.44 7.12 -0.55
N ALA A 12 -5.30 7.12 0.47
CA ALA A 12 -5.45 8.26 1.37
C ALA A 12 -4.18 8.54 2.18
N THR A 13 -3.54 7.51 2.73
CA THR A 13 -2.32 7.67 3.53
C THR A 13 -1.14 8.10 2.67
N THR A 14 -1.00 7.56 1.46
CA THR A 14 0.07 7.97 0.53
C THR A 14 -0.12 9.40 0.03
N ALA A 15 -1.37 9.82 -0.22
CA ALA A 15 -1.67 11.15 -0.74
C ALA A 15 -1.24 12.30 0.19
N ILE A 16 -1.07 12.03 1.50
CA ILE A 16 -0.58 13.05 2.45
C ILE A 16 0.89 13.42 2.17
N VAL A 17 1.72 12.42 1.87
CA VAL A 17 3.18 12.59 1.81
C VAL A 17 3.75 12.54 0.40
N ALA A 18 3.11 11.80 -0.50
CA ALA A 18 3.59 11.58 -1.86
C ALA A 18 2.42 11.32 -2.83
N PRO A 19 1.62 12.35 -3.17
CA PRO A 19 0.42 12.18 -4.01
C PRO A 19 0.72 11.56 -5.38
N THR A 20 1.89 11.84 -5.96
CA THR A 20 2.33 11.26 -7.24
C THR A 20 2.59 9.76 -7.18
N LEU A 21 2.84 9.20 -5.99
CA LEU A 21 3.10 7.77 -5.77
C LEU A 21 1.84 6.97 -5.40
N VAL A 22 0.67 7.61 -5.30
CA VAL A 22 -0.60 6.93 -5.00
C VAL A 22 -0.88 5.76 -5.94
N PRO A 23 -0.70 5.85 -7.28
CA PRO A 23 -0.93 4.70 -8.16
C PRO A 23 -0.04 3.51 -7.83
N VAL A 24 1.22 3.77 -7.45
CA VAL A 24 2.18 2.74 -7.09
C VAL A 24 1.80 2.08 -5.76
N ALA A 25 1.43 2.88 -4.75
CA ALA A 25 0.96 2.37 -3.47
C ALA A 25 -0.33 1.56 -3.61
N VAL A 26 -1.26 1.99 -4.47
CA VAL A 26 -2.48 1.23 -4.79
C VAL A 26 -2.15 -0.10 -5.49
N ALA A 27 -1.21 -0.12 -6.43
CA ALA A 27 -0.72 -1.36 -7.02
C ALA A 27 -0.10 -2.30 -5.97
N GLY A 28 0.72 -1.74 -5.07
CA GLY A 28 1.31 -2.45 -3.95
C GLY A 28 0.27 -2.99 -2.97
N CYS A 29 -0.76 -2.22 -2.64
CA CYS A 29 -1.79 -2.67 -1.69
C CYS A 29 -2.67 -3.80 -2.23
N THR A 30 -2.75 -3.99 -3.53
CA THR A 30 -3.45 -5.14 -4.12
C THR A 30 -2.53 -6.33 -4.37
N ALA A 31 -1.20 -6.13 -4.27
CA ALA A 31 -0.20 -7.12 -4.61
C ALA A 31 -0.27 -8.42 -3.78
N PRO A 32 -0.52 -8.42 -2.46
CA PRO A 32 -0.65 -9.66 -1.70
C PRO A 32 -1.67 -10.62 -2.31
N ASP A 33 -2.78 -10.10 -2.82
CA ASP A 33 -3.85 -10.91 -3.40
C ASP A 33 -3.57 -11.33 -4.85
N TRP A 34 -3.15 -10.39 -5.74
CA TRP A 34 -2.94 -10.76 -7.13
C TRP A 34 -1.66 -11.60 -7.34
N LEU A 35 -0.68 -11.52 -6.43
CA LEU A 35 0.47 -12.43 -6.44
C LEU A 35 0.07 -13.89 -6.22
N GLU A 36 -1.01 -14.16 -5.48
CA GLU A 36 -1.56 -15.52 -5.35
C GLU A 36 -2.06 -16.05 -6.71
N TRP A 37 -2.71 -15.17 -7.51
CA TRP A 37 -3.18 -15.54 -8.84
C TRP A 37 -2.03 -15.73 -9.82
N LEU A 38 -1.04 -14.84 -9.77
CA LEU A 38 0.16 -14.95 -10.60
C LEU A 38 0.92 -16.25 -10.30
N TYR A 39 1.12 -16.58 -9.03
CA TYR A 39 1.75 -17.83 -8.63
C TYR A 39 0.97 -19.04 -9.16
N LYS A 40 -0.34 -19.05 -9.01
CA LYS A 40 -1.19 -20.13 -9.55
C LYS A 40 -1.08 -20.22 -11.08
N PHE A 41 -1.04 -19.10 -11.76
CA PHE A 41 -0.91 -19.05 -13.22
C PHE A 41 0.42 -19.64 -13.69
N VAL A 42 1.53 -19.31 -13.03
CA VAL A 42 2.88 -19.75 -13.39
C VAL A 42 3.14 -21.21 -13.01
N THR A 43 2.69 -21.65 -11.82
CA THR A 43 3.04 -22.96 -11.27
C THR A 43 1.94 -24.02 -11.41
N GLY A 44 0.72 -23.62 -11.75
CA GLY A 44 -0.46 -24.47 -11.71
C GLY A 44 -0.98 -24.79 -10.29
N ASN A 45 -0.24 -24.41 -9.24
CA ASN A 45 -0.56 -24.72 -7.84
C ASN A 45 -1.24 -23.55 -7.14
N LYS A 46 -2.21 -23.84 -6.28
CA LYS A 46 -2.82 -22.83 -5.42
C LYS A 46 -2.00 -22.61 -4.15
N ILE A 47 -1.69 -21.36 -3.83
CA ILE A 47 -1.24 -20.99 -2.50
C ILE A 47 -2.46 -20.83 -1.59
N ARG A 48 -2.29 -21.12 -0.30
CA ARG A 48 -3.30 -20.82 0.71
C ARG A 48 -3.52 -19.31 0.76
N HIS A 49 -4.76 -18.87 0.64
CA HIS A 49 -5.10 -17.45 0.81
C HIS A 49 -4.63 -16.95 2.17
N ARG A 50 -4.01 -15.77 2.17
CA ARG A 50 -3.25 -15.23 3.32
C ARG A 50 -2.14 -16.17 3.80
N GLY A 51 -1.42 -16.73 2.84
CA GLY A 51 -0.21 -17.54 3.04
C GLY A 51 1.05 -16.76 2.76
N ALA A 52 1.90 -17.29 1.88
CA ALA A 52 3.25 -16.78 1.60
C ALA A 52 3.29 -15.32 1.12
N THR A 53 2.30 -14.89 0.35
CA THR A 53 2.20 -13.50 -0.15
C THR A 53 1.82 -12.48 0.92
N HIS A 54 1.33 -12.95 2.08
CA HIS A 54 0.87 -12.12 3.18
C HIS A 54 1.81 -12.14 4.40
N TYR A 55 3.04 -12.62 4.27
CA TYR A 55 4.00 -12.52 5.37
C TYR A 55 4.30 -11.07 5.71
N LEU A 56 3.95 -10.63 6.93
CA LEU A 56 4.23 -9.29 7.42
C LEU A 56 5.73 -8.95 7.29
N SER A 57 6.59 -9.92 7.67
CA SER A 57 8.04 -9.75 7.59
C SER A 57 8.54 -9.44 6.18
N ALA A 58 7.96 -10.05 5.15
CA ALA A 58 8.38 -9.82 3.77
C ALA A 58 8.10 -8.39 3.31
N TRP A 59 6.93 -7.86 3.63
CA TRP A 59 6.54 -6.48 3.28
C TRP A 59 7.32 -5.45 4.08
N VAL A 60 7.59 -5.70 5.38
CA VAL A 60 8.44 -4.83 6.21
C VAL A 60 9.88 -4.83 5.69
N LEU A 61 10.46 -6.00 5.42
CA LEU A 61 11.83 -6.09 4.91
C LEU A 61 11.98 -5.44 3.54
N GLY A 62 11.00 -5.62 2.64
CA GLY A 62 11.00 -4.96 1.34
C GLY A 62 10.94 -3.43 1.47
N LEU A 63 10.10 -2.92 2.36
CA LEU A 63 10.02 -1.47 2.63
C LEU A 63 11.35 -0.95 3.21
N VAL A 64 11.91 -1.61 4.22
CA VAL A 64 13.20 -1.22 4.80
C VAL A 64 14.32 -1.26 3.76
N PHE A 65 14.36 -2.31 2.93
CA PHE A 65 15.33 -2.42 1.85
C PHE A 65 15.26 -1.21 0.90
N CYS A 66 14.07 -0.83 0.44
CA CYS A 66 13.89 0.33 -0.43
C CYS A 66 14.24 1.66 0.26
N LEU A 67 13.93 1.81 1.55
CA LEU A 67 14.25 3.03 2.29
C LEU A 67 15.73 3.19 2.62
N THR A 68 16.49 2.10 2.70
CA THR A 68 17.91 2.12 3.09
C THR A 68 18.86 2.05 1.91
N LEU A 69 18.44 1.47 0.80
CA LEU A 69 19.17 1.41 -0.46
C LEU A 69 18.60 2.41 -1.46
N TYR A 70 19.31 2.60 -2.57
CA TYR A 70 18.83 3.47 -3.62
C TYR A 70 17.50 2.94 -4.18
N ASP A 71 16.45 3.78 -4.09
CA ASP A 71 15.15 3.52 -4.68
C ASP A 71 14.76 4.72 -5.55
N PHE A 72 14.67 4.50 -6.85
CA PHE A 72 14.37 5.57 -7.80
C PHE A 72 13.03 6.25 -7.46
N HIS A 73 13.09 7.53 -7.03
CA HIS A 73 11.94 8.34 -6.62
C HIS A 73 10.99 7.65 -5.65
N HIS A 74 11.49 6.75 -4.79
CA HIS A 74 10.70 6.01 -3.78
C HIS A 74 9.58 5.13 -4.36
N ILE A 75 9.72 4.69 -5.61
CA ILE A 75 8.73 3.83 -6.27
C ILE A 75 8.61 2.48 -5.55
N GLY A 76 9.75 1.84 -5.25
CA GLY A 76 9.78 0.59 -4.51
C GLY A 76 9.24 0.76 -3.09
N ALA A 77 9.64 1.83 -2.38
CA ALA A 77 9.13 2.14 -1.05
C ALA A 77 7.61 2.32 -1.05
N ALA A 78 7.06 3.06 -2.03
CA ALA A 78 5.61 3.24 -2.16
C ALA A 78 4.88 1.92 -2.43
N PHE A 79 5.45 1.04 -3.26
CA PHE A 79 4.87 -0.28 -3.53
C PHE A 79 4.84 -1.16 -2.28
N PHE A 80 5.98 -1.29 -1.57
CA PHE A 80 6.03 -2.08 -0.34
C PHE A 80 5.21 -1.46 0.79
N TYR A 81 5.14 -0.13 0.88
CA TYR A 81 4.24 0.56 1.79
C TYR A 81 2.77 0.19 1.51
N GLY A 82 2.35 0.23 0.25
CA GLY A 82 1.01 -0.20 -0.15
C GLY A 82 0.71 -1.64 0.28
N GLY A 83 1.61 -2.57 0.01
CA GLY A 83 1.47 -3.96 0.47
C GLY A 83 1.41 -4.08 2.00
N LEU A 84 2.23 -3.30 2.70
CA LEU A 84 2.20 -3.25 4.16
C LEU A 84 0.86 -2.72 4.69
N THR A 85 0.28 -1.68 4.08
CA THR A 85 -1.07 -1.20 4.47
C THR A 85 -2.14 -2.27 4.29
N HIS A 86 -2.05 -3.08 3.22
CA HIS A 86 -2.93 -4.24 3.02
C HIS A 86 -2.82 -5.23 4.18
N ILE A 87 -1.60 -5.66 4.50
CA ILE A 87 -1.32 -6.62 5.57
C ILE A 87 -1.80 -6.08 6.93
N MET A 88 -1.54 -4.80 7.21
CA MET A 88 -2.00 -4.15 8.44
C MET A 88 -3.53 -4.08 8.51
N ALA A 89 -4.21 -3.72 7.41
CA ALA A 89 -5.66 -3.71 7.35
C ALA A 89 -6.27 -5.12 7.54
N ASP A 90 -5.64 -6.14 6.99
CA ASP A 90 -6.06 -7.53 7.17
C ASP A 90 -5.83 -8.06 8.59
N SER A 91 -4.84 -7.52 9.32
CA SER A 91 -4.60 -7.89 10.71
C SER A 91 -5.72 -7.47 11.68
N PHE A 92 -6.59 -6.52 11.31
CA PHE A 92 -7.80 -6.19 12.08
C PHE A 92 -8.87 -7.30 12.00
N THR A 93 -8.77 -8.18 11.01
CA THR A 93 -9.79 -9.21 10.78
C THR A 93 -9.56 -10.46 11.62
N VAL A 94 -10.63 -11.23 11.83
CA VAL A 94 -10.60 -12.52 12.56
C VAL A 94 -9.54 -13.47 12.03
N MET A 95 -9.26 -13.46 10.72
CA MET A 95 -8.24 -14.36 10.15
C MET A 95 -6.81 -13.94 10.46
N GLY A 96 -6.55 -12.65 10.74
CA GLY A 96 -5.19 -12.14 10.92
C GLY A 96 -4.26 -12.36 9.74
N VAL A 97 -2.99 -12.09 9.93
CA VAL A 97 -1.95 -12.26 8.91
C VAL A 97 -0.77 -13.06 9.47
N PRO A 98 -0.09 -13.89 8.67
CA PRO A 98 1.07 -14.64 9.13
C PRO A 98 2.26 -13.68 9.32
N LEU A 99 3.02 -13.89 10.39
CA LEU A 99 4.20 -13.04 10.68
C LEU A 99 5.35 -13.32 9.72
N SER A 100 5.68 -14.58 9.51
CA SER A 100 6.86 -14.99 8.74
C SER A 100 6.71 -16.43 8.25
N PRO A 101 7.57 -16.87 7.30
CA PRO A 101 7.60 -18.25 6.83
C PRO A 101 8.05 -19.25 7.90
N TRP A 102 8.68 -18.77 8.97
CA TRP A 102 9.21 -19.61 10.05
C TRP A 102 8.28 -19.75 11.26
N SER A 103 7.09 -19.13 11.21
CA SER A 103 6.16 -19.14 12.33
C SER A 103 4.73 -19.27 11.86
N ASP A 104 4.00 -20.20 12.44
CA ASP A 104 2.55 -20.37 12.24
C ASP A 104 1.73 -19.31 13.00
N THR A 105 2.39 -18.47 13.79
CA THR A 105 1.74 -17.40 14.58
C THR A 105 1.10 -16.39 13.66
N ARG A 106 -0.17 -16.07 13.92
CA ARG A 106 -0.89 -15.02 13.22
C ARG A 106 -0.93 -13.74 14.05
N PHE A 107 -0.64 -12.66 13.39
CA PHE A 107 -0.73 -11.34 13.96
C PHE A 107 -2.14 -10.76 13.81
N HIS A 108 -2.67 -10.23 14.91
CA HIS A 108 -3.98 -9.59 14.98
C HIS A 108 -3.86 -8.25 15.67
N LEU A 109 -4.26 -7.18 15.00
CA LEU A 109 -4.45 -5.88 15.64
C LEU A 109 -5.80 -5.86 16.36
N PHE A 110 -5.83 -5.29 17.56
CA PHE A 110 -7.03 -5.15 18.40
C PHE A 110 -7.82 -6.46 18.57
N GLY A 111 -7.11 -7.60 18.59
CA GLY A 111 -7.68 -8.91 18.80
C GLY A 111 -8.46 -9.49 17.62
N GLY A 112 -8.32 -8.92 16.41
CA GLY A 112 -8.89 -9.51 15.18
C GLY A 112 -10.41 -9.60 15.22
N ARG A 113 -11.11 -8.49 15.49
CA ARG A 113 -12.57 -8.51 15.71
C ARG A 113 -13.40 -8.27 14.47
N LEU A 114 -12.80 -7.78 13.36
CA LEU A 114 -13.53 -7.45 12.16
C LEU A 114 -13.81 -8.68 11.31
N ARG A 115 -15.01 -8.77 10.78
CA ARG A 115 -15.33 -9.72 9.72
C ARG A 115 -15.44 -8.99 8.39
N THR A 116 -14.87 -9.58 7.35
CA THR A 116 -14.88 -9.01 6.00
C THR A 116 -16.31 -8.79 5.51
N GLY A 117 -16.61 -7.57 5.10
CA GLY A 117 -17.92 -7.18 4.58
C GLY A 117 -18.89 -6.63 5.62
N GLU A 118 -18.55 -6.60 6.89
CA GLU A 118 -19.35 -5.96 7.94
C GLU A 118 -19.17 -4.43 7.96
N SER A 119 -20.13 -3.73 8.55
CA SER A 119 -20.12 -2.24 8.67
C SER A 119 -18.89 -1.70 9.38
N GLY A 120 -18.36 -2.44 10.37
CA GLY A 120 -17.13 -2.07 11.10
C GLY A 120 -15.90 -1.92 10.21
N GLU A 121 -15.80 -2.74 9.15
CA GLU A 121 -14.73 -2.62 8.17
C GLU A 121 -14.76 -1.27 7.44
N TYR A 122 -15.95 -0.86 6.99
CA TYR A 122 -16.13 0.42 6.31
C TYR A 122 -15.92 1.60 7.25
N LEU A 123 -16.41 1.50 8.49
CA LEU A 123 -16.25 2.56 9.49
C LEU A 123 -14.77 2.86 9.75
N ILE A 124 -13.95 1.82 9.91
CA ILE A 124 -12.50 1.97 10.10
C ILE A 124 -11.84 2.56 8.86
N SER A 125 -12.14 2.01 7.68
CA SER A 125 -11.51 2.46 6.43
C SER A 125 -11.83 3.92 6.13
N TRP A 126 -13.09 4.31 6.19
CA TRP A 126 -13.52 5.68 5.93
C TRP A 126 -13.15 6.63 7.07
N GLY A 127 -13.04 6.13 8.31
CA GLY A 127 -12.47 6.88 9.43
C GLY A 127 -11.01 7.26 9.17
N ILE A 128 -10.19 6.30 8.69
CA ILE A 128 -8.80 6.56 8.29
C ILE A 128 -8.75 7.57 7.15
N VAL A 129 -9.56 7.39 6.11
CA VAL A 129 -9.64 8.36 4.99
C VAL A 129 -10.00 9.77 5.50
N GLY A 130 -11.00 9.89 6.37
CA GLY A 130 -11.39 11.17 6.96
C GLY A 130 -10.26 11.84 7.74
N ILE A 131 -9.53 11.06 8.56
CA ILE A 131 -8.34 11.56 9.27
C ILE A 131 -7.27 12.01 8.27
N CYS A 132 -7.02 11.24 7.20
CA CYS A 132 -6.05 11.61 6.17
C CYS A 132 -6.42 12.91 5.46
N ILE A 133 -7.70 13.12 5.15
CA ILE A 133 -8.19 14.38 4.57
C ILE A 133 -7.92 15.55 5.51
N LEU A 134 -8.27 15.40 6.80
CA LEU A 134 -8.01 16.44 7.81
C LEU A 134 -6.52 16.75 7.94
N VAL A 135 -5.69 15.72 8.11
CA VAL A 135 -4.23 15.89 8.23
C VAL A 135 -3.67 16.51 6.97
N GLY A 136 -4.04 16.03 5.79
CA GLY A 136 -3.58 16.58 4.52
C GLY A 136 -3.98 18.04 4.32
N SER A 137 -5.19 18.43 4.75
CA SER A 137 -5.65 19.82 4.65
C SER A 137 -4.85 20.78 5.52
N PHE A 138 -4.29 20.33 6.65
CA PHE A 138 -3.53 21.18 7.57
C PHE A 138 -2.01 21.13 7.34
N PHE A 139 -1.48 19.99 6.90
CA PHE A 139 -0.04 19.73 6.90
C PHE A 139 0.55 19.47 5.51
N SER A 140 -0.28 19.34 4.45
CA SER A 140 0.25 19.10 3.12
C SER A 140 0.98 20.32 2.59
N SER A 141 2.22 20.13 2.18
CA SER A 141 3.03 21.15 1.50
C SER A 141 2.46 21.56 0.13
N TYR A 142 1.50 20.79 -0.37
CA TYR A 142 0.88 20.96 -1.70
C TYR A 142 -0.46 21.70 -1.67
N GLY A 143 -0.75 22.40 -0.58
CA GLY A 143 -1.97 23.23 -0.50
C GLY A 143 -3.26 22.46 -0.20
N GLY A 144 -3.16 21.22 0.25
CA GLY A 144 -4.33 20.39 0.63
C GLY A 144 -4.16 18.92 0.26
N TRP A 145 -5.18 18.10 0.59
CA TRP A 145 -5.26 16.72 0.17
C TRP A 145 -6.02 16.62 -1.15
N TYR A 146 -5.33 16.21 -2.21
CA TYR A 146 -5.94 15.93 -3.50
C TYR A 146 -5.74 14.47 -3.88
N PRO A 147 -6.75 13.75 -4.38
CA PRO A 147 -6.56 12.49 -5.06
C PRO A 147 -5.64 12.71 -6.27
N PHE A 148 -4.65 11.85 -6.47
CA PHE A 148 -3.65 12.01 -7.54
C PHE A 148 -4.23 12.21 -8.95
N PHE A 149 -5.41 11.65 -9.21
CA PHE A 149 -6.09 11.75 -10.50
C PHE A 149 -6.84 13.08 -10.70
N TYR A 150 -6.89 13.93 -9.66
CA TYR A 150 -7.65 15.17 -9.72
C TYR A 150 -6.91 16.26 -10.50
N ASP A 151 -5.60 16.35 -10.36
CA ASP A 151 -4.81 17.40 -11.03
C ASP A 151 -3.46 16.87 -11.54
N TRP A 152 -3.53 15.84 -12.37
CA TRP A 152 -2.33 15.26 -12.98
C TRP A 152 -1.54 16.27 -13.84
N ALA A 153 -2.25 17.13 -14.58
CA ALA A 153 -1.63 18.15 -15.40
C ALA A 153 -0.90 19.19 -14.55
N GLY A 154 -1.51 19.67 -13.46
CA GLY A 154 -0.87 20.59 -12.53
C GLY A 154 0.35 20.00 -11.84
N TYR A 155 0.35 18.70 -11.52
CA TYR A 155 1.53 17.99 -11.00
C TYR A 155 2.67 17.94 -12.02
N TYR A 156 2.37 17.74 -13.29
CA TYR A 156 3.36 17.76 -14.36
C TYR A 156 3.92 19.18 -14.57
N GLU A 157 3.06 20.18 -14.65
CA GLU A 157 3.44 21.59 -14.83
C GLU A 157 4.24 22.14 -13.65
N SER A 158 3.92 21.71 -12.43
CA SER A 158 4.65 22.10 -11.21
C SER A 158 5.98 21.35 -11.01
N GLY A 159 6.32 20.42 -11.90
CA GLY A 159 7.54 19.61 -11.80
C GLY A 159 7.51 18.52 -10.73
N MET A 160 6.36 18.24 -10.11
CA MET A 160 6.20 17.11 -9.19
C MET A 160 6.27 15.78 -9.92
N ILE A 161 5.93 15.77 -11.21
CA ILE A 161 6.07 14.60 -12.09
C ILE A 161 7.03 14.98 -13.19
N ASP A 162 8.29 14.57 -13.08
CA ASP A 162 9.30 14.87 -14.07
C ASP A 162 9.59 13.68 -14.99
N ALA A 163 9.01 13.76 -16.19
CA ALA A 163 9.23 12.73 -17.22
C ALA A 163 10.66 12.74 -17.76
N SER A 164 11.36 13.88 -17.73
CA SER A 164 12.73 14.00 -18.25
C SER A 164 13.71 13.33 -17.29
N GLU A 165 13.57 13.56 -16.01
CA GLU A 165 14.38 12.94 -14.97
C GLU A 165 14.14 11.42 -14.92
N TRP A 166 12.88 10.97 -15.05
CA TRP A 166 12.57 9.56 -15.15
C TRP A 166 13.24 8.91 -16.36
N LYS A 167 13.17 9.54 -17.53
CA LYS A 167 13.83 9.03 -18.73
C LYS A 167 15.35 8.94 -18.59
N ALA A 168 15.97 9.95 -17.94
CA ALA A 168 17.41 10.00 -17.75
C ALA A 168 17.92 8.93 -16.78
N ASN A 169 17.12 8.58 -15.76
CA ASN A 169 17.58 7.76 -14.63
C ASN A 169 16.93 6.38 -14.55
N ARG A 170 15.94 6.05 -15.37
CA ARG A 170 15.18 4.78 -15.28
C ARG A 170 16.00 3.49 -15.36
N PHE A 171 17.20 3.54 -15.92
CA PHE A 171 18.12 2.40 -16.01
C PHE A 171 19.35 2.56 -15.12
N ARG A 172 19.40 3.61 -14.30
CA ARG A 172 20.50 3.84 -13.38
C ARG A 172 20.31 2.96 -12.16
N LEU A 173 21.21 2.01 -11.96
CA LEU A 173 21.11 1.04 -10.86
C LEU A 173 21.69 1.56 -9.54
N ILE A 174 22.57 2.55 -9.56
CA ILE A 174 23.15 3.25 -8.38
C ILE A 174 23.74 4.57 -8.86
#